data_0b9cc55486e2ac843d3b351f90ef0aa7
#
_entry.id   0b9cc55486e2ac843d3b351f90ef0aa7
#
_cell.length_a   1.000
_cell.length_b   1.000
_cell.length_c   1.000
_cell.angle_alpha   90.00
_cell.angle_beta   90.00
_cell.angle_gamma   90.00
#
_symmetry.space_group_name_H-M   'P 1'
#
loop_
_entity.id
_entity.type
_entity.pdbx_description
1 polymer ?
#
loop_
_entity_poly.entity_id
_entity_poly.type
_entity_poly.pdbx_seq_one_letter_code
_entity_poly.pdbx_strand_id
1 'polypeptide(L)'
;MTSVSLTVDAVTKEFNRRSIFRDVSFSLRSGESLAITGRNGSGKSTLVKIICGLLSPTRGSLAYVVDDKSIEVDAIKDHIGLVSPYLQMYDEFTGLENLEVLSRIRADHDITDAVITDALKNVGLWERRNDYVRTYSSGMKQRLKYAFAMLHRPEVLILDEPTSNLDAEGIAMVERCVKEQSSRGMLIVATNDPEEATWCVQRVVLGSEKK
;
A
#
# COMPACT_ATOMS: atom_id res chain seq x y z
N MET A 1 -16.27 -6.17 11.70
CA MET A 1 -15.06 -5.88 10.89
C MET A 1 -15.38 -6.33 9.48
N THR A 2 -15.17 -5.47 8.50
CA THR A 2 -15.34 -5.80 7.07
C THR A 2 -14.35 -6.89 6.69
N SER A 3 -14.85 -7.97 6.08
CA SER A 3 -14.01 -9.07 5.60
C SER A 3 -13.62 -8.83 4.14
N VAL A 4 -12.34 -9.01 3.82
CA VAL A 4 -11.84 -8.89 2.44
C VAL A 4 -11.11 -10.16 2.05
N SER A 5 -11.37 -10.68 0.86
CA SER A 5 -10.54 -11.69 0.23
C SER A 5 -10.10 -11.24 -1.17
N LEU A 6 -8.88 -11.61 -1.52
CA LEU A 6 -8.26 -11.39 -2.83
C LEU A 6 -7.86 -12.74 -3.41
N THR A 7 -8.26 -13.00 -4.65
CA THR A 7 -7.75 -14.12 -5.45
C THR A 7 -7.06 -13.54 -6.69
N VAL A 8 -5.84 -13.95 -6.91
CA VAL A 8 -5.03 -13.68 -8.11
C VAL A 8 -4.80 -14.97 -8.83
N ASP A 9 -5.24 -15.08 -10.09
CA ASP A 9 -5.20 -16.31 -10.88
C ASP A 9 -4.45 -16.11 -12.19
N ALA A 10 -3.32 -16.82 -12.32
CA ALA A 10 -2.45 -16.88 -13.50
C ALA A 10 -2.13 -15.49 -14.11
N VAL A 11 -1.94 -14.48 -13.26
CA VAL A 11 -1.70 -13.11 -13.71
C VAL A 11 -0.35 -12.99 -14.38
N THR A 12 -0.39 -12.50 -15.61
CA THR A 12 0.77 -12.23 -16.47
C THR A 12 0.77 -10.78 -16.89
N LYS A 13 1.93 -10.11 -16.88
CA LYS A 13 2.09 -8.76 -17.39
C LYS A 13 3.20 -8.67 -18.42
N GLU A 14 2.85 -8.05 -19.56
CA GLU A 14 3.79 -7.77 -20.66
C GLU A 14 3.68 -6.30 -21.05
N PHE A 15 4.80 -5.67 -21.39
CA PHE A 15 4.88 -4.38 -22.04
C PHE A 15 5.69 -4.51 -23.32
N ASN A 16 5.16 -4.05 -24.44
CA ASN A 16 5.84 -4.09 -25.75
C ASN A 16 6.38 -5.49 -26.09
N ARG A 17 5.59 -6.52 -25.84
CA ARG A 17 5.94 -7.96 -26.01
C ARG A 17 7.06 -8.46 -25.11
N ARG A 18 7.50 -7.64 -24.14
CA ARG A 18 8.47 -8.05 -23.12
C ARG A 18 7.71 -8.46 -21.85
N SER A 19 7.89 -9.70 -21.45
CA SER A 19 7.31 -10.22 -20.21
C SER A 19 7.99 -9.59 -18.99
N ILE A 20 7.19 -9.12 -18.05
CA ILE A 20 7.64 -8.63 -16.74
C ILE A 20 7.58 -9.78 -15.73
N PHE A 21 6.44 -10.47 -15.67
CA PHE A 21 6.25 -11.71 -14.91
C PHE A 21 5.12 -12.53 -15.55
N ARG A 22 5.05 -13.81 -15.22
CA ARG A 22 4.07 -14.77 -15.77
C ARG A 22 3.48 -15.63 -14.68
N ASP A 23 2.20 -15.98 -14.88
CA ASP A 23 1.46 -17.02 -14.16
C ASP A 23 1.54 -16.88 -12.62
N VAL A 24 1.43 -15.64 -12.14
CA VAL A 24 1.41 -15.36 -10.71
C VAL A 24 0.03 -15.69 -10.16
N SER A 25 -0.02 -16.60 -9.17
CA SER A 25 -1.26 -17.01 -8.52
C SER A 25 -1.06 -17.07 -7.01
N PHE A 26 -2.02 -16.53 -6.27
CA PHE A 26 -2.13 -16.62 -4.81
C PHE A 26 -3.52 -16.20 -4.36
N SER A 27 -3.84 -16.49 -3.11
CA SER A 27 -5.05 -15.98 -2.46
C SER A 27 -4.73 -15.48 -1.05
N LEU A 28 -5.46 -14.44 -0.62
CA LEU A 28 -5.34 -13.83 0.70
C LEU A 28 -6.72 -13.51 1.25
N ARG A 29 -6.83 -13.52 2.59
CA ARG A 29 -8.00 -13.08 3.34
C ARG A 29 -7.61 -12.10 4.42
N SER A 30 -8.58 -11.38 4.97
CA SER A 30 -8.38 -10.56 6.17
C SER A 30 -7.67 -11.38 7.27
N GLY A 31 -6.66 -10.77 7.92
CA GLY A 31 -5.78 -11.43 8.87
C GLY A 31 -4.57 -12.16 8.25
N GLU A 32 -4.47 -12.23 6.91
CA GLU A 32 -3.32 -12.81 6.23
C GLU A 32 -2.38 -11.76 5.67
N SER A 33 -1.13 -12.15 5.47
CA SER A 33 -0.09 -11.24 4.95
C SER A 33 0.76 -11.92 3.88
N LEU A 34 1.15 -11.13 2.85
CA LEU A 34 1.93 -11.57 1.71
C LEU A 34 3.12 -10.67 1.46
N ALA A 35 4.31 -11.24 1.37
CA ALA A 35 5.48 -10.58 0.80
C ALA A 35 5.62 -10.88 -0.69
N ILE A 36 5.66 -9.84 -1.51
CA ILE A 36 6.05 -9.90 -2.93
C ILE A 36 7.53 -9.56 -3.00
N THR A 37 8.37 -10.55 -3.25
CA THR A 37 9.83 -10.39 -3.24
C THR A 37 10.42 -10.59 -4.62
N GLY A 38 11.65 -10.10 -4.82
CA GLY A 38 12.38 -10.24 -6.07
C GLY A 38 13.35 -9.09 -6.29
N ARG A 39 14.27 -9.25 -7.23
CA ARG A 39 15.30 -8.24 -7.56
C ARG A 39 14.63 -6.95 -8.04
N ASN A 40 15.37 -5.83 -7.99
CA ASN A 40 14.93 -4.58 -8.60
C ASN A 40 14.63 -4.80 -10.10
N GLY A 41 13.50 -4.27 -10.56
CA GLY A 41 13.02 -4.48 -11.92
C GLY A 41 12.30 -5.81 -12.17
N SER A 42 12.08 -6.67 -11.17
CA SER A 42 11.34 -7.95 -11.32
C SER A 42 9.82 -7.77 -11.50
N GLY A 43 9.29 -6.55 -11.35
CA GLY A 43 7.87 -6.27 -11.54
C GLY A 43 7.05 -6.18 -10.25
N LYS A 44 7.67 -6.10 -9.06
CA LYS A 44 6.96 -5.97 -7.78
C LYS A 44 5.95 -4.82 -7.79
N SER A 45 6.41 -3.60 -8.06
CA SER A 45 5.53 -2.42 -8.14
C SER A 45 4.49 -2.52 -9.27
N THR A 46 4.79 -3.27 -10.34
CA THR A 46 3.82 -3.54 -11.41
C THR A 46 2.70 -4.45 -10.90
N LEU A 47 3.04 -5.50 -10.15
CA LEU A 47 2.04 -6.38 -9.53
C LEU A 47 1.23 -5.62 -8.47
N VAL A 48 1.87 -4.78 -7.65
CA VAL A 48 1.17 -3.87 -6.71
C VAL A 48 0.15 -3.00 -7.45
N LYS A 49 0.51 -2.36 -8.56
CA LYS A 49 -0.43 -1.54 -9.36
C LYS A 49 -1.60 -2.35 -9.90
N ILE A 50 -1.37 -3.62 -10.28
CA ILE A 50 -2.43 -4.51 -10.74
C ILE A 50 -3.37 -4.86 -9.58
N ILE A 51 -2.84 -5.19 -8.41
CA ILE A 51 -3.61 -5.48 -7.19
C ILE A 51 -4.46 -4.26 -6.79
N CYS A 52 -3.93 -3.04 -6.90
CA CYS A 52 -4.65 -1.81 -6.60
C CYS A 52 -5.69 -1.40 -7.68
N GLY A 53 -5.86 -2.14 -8.76
CA GLY A 53 -6.72 -1.75 -9.88
C GLY A 53 -6.18 -0.60 -10.72
N LEU A 54 -4.93 -0.17 -10.50
CA LEU A 54 -4.30 0.94 -11.23
C LEU A 54 -3.73 0.52 -12.59
N LEU A 55 -3.65 -0.79 -12.83
CA LEU A 55 -3.10 -1.36 -14.07
C LEU A 55 -3.77 -2.70 -14.35
N SER A 56 -4.24 -2.92 -15.58
CA SER A 56 -4.80 -4.20 -15.97
C SER A 56 -3.71 -5.25 -16.25
N PRO A 57 -3.89 -6.53 -15.90
CA PRO A 57 -3.03 -7.61 -16.32
C PRO A 57 -3.11 -7.80 -17.84
N THR A 58 -2.12 -8.47 -18.45
CA THR A 58 -2.17 -8.88 -19.86
C THR A 58 -2.98 -10.16 -20.02
N ARG A 59 -2.86 -11.08 -19.04
CA ARG A 59 -3.61 -12.34 -18.93
C ARG A 59 -3.85 -12.65 -17.47
N GLY A 60 -4.78 -13.58 -17.21
CA GLY A 60 -5.18 -13.93 -15.86
C GLY A 60 -6.21 -12.95 -15.30
N SER A 61 -6.58 -13.14 -14.06
CA SER A 61 -7.63 -12.34 -13.43
C SER A 61 -7.34 -12.06 -11.95
N LEU A 62 -7.99 -11.00 -11.45
CA LEU A 62 -8.09 -10.70 -10.02
C LEU A 62 -9.57 -10.65 -9.63
N ALA A 63 -9.86 -11.17 -8.46
CA ALA A 63 -11.20 -11.09 -7.88
C ALA A 63 -11.10 -10.66 -6.42
N TYR A 64 -11.93 -9.69 -6.07
CA TYR A 64 -12.14 -9.23 -4.70
C TYR A 64 -13.53 -9.58 -4.21
N VAL A 65 -13.62 -10.04 -2.96
CA VAL A 65 -14.88 -10.23 -2.25
C VAL A 65 -14.80 -9.42 -0.96
N VAL A 66 -15.79 -8.56 -0.74
CA VAL A 66 -15.94 -7.73 0.46
C VAL A 66 -17.28 -8.06 1.10
N ASP A 67 -17.28 -8.51 2.36
CA ASP A 67 -18.47 -8.95 3.08
C ASP A 67 -19.38 -9.88 2.24
N ASP A 68 -18.76 -10.95 1.72
CA ASP A 68 -19.36 -11.98 0.86
C ASP A 68 -19.93 -11.48 -0.49
N LYS A 69 -19.60 -10.24 -0.88
CA LYS A 69 -20.00 -9.67 -2.17
C LYS A 69 -18.78 -9.50 -3.07
N SER A 70 -18.87 -10.03 -4.29
CA SER A 70 -17.88 -9.73 -5.31
C SER A 70 -17.94 -8.26 -5.69
N ILE A 71 -16.80 -7.60 -5.74
CA ILE A 71 -16.67 -6.21 -6.17
C ILE A 71 -15.76 -6.10 -7.38
N GLU A 72 -16.00 -5.10 -8.21
CA GLU A 72 -15.11 -4.77 -9.32
C GLU A 72 -13.74 -4.33 -8.80
N VAL A 73 -12.67 -4.66 -9.54
CA VAL A 73 -11.29 -4.33 -9.13
C VAL A 73 -11.12 -2.82 -8.94
N ASP A 74 -11.80 -2.00 -9.74
CA ASP A 74 -11.74 -0.53 -9.61
C ASP A 74 -12.41 0.00 -8.32
N ALA A 75 -13.32 -0.75 -7.74
CA ALA A 75 -13.99 -0.38 -6.48
C ALA A 75 -13.16 -0.70 -5.24
N ILE A 76 -12.13 -1.55 -5.35
CA ILE A 76 -11.29 -1.93 -4.20
C ILE A 76 -10.49 -0.77 -3.62
N LYS A 77 -10.27 0.30 -4.40
CA LYS A 77 -9.54 1.51 -3.97
C LYS A 77 -10.08 2.11 -2.67
N ASP A 78 -11.38 1.94 -2.40
CA ASP A 78 -12.01 2.47 -1.18
C ASP A 78 -11.63 1.67 0.07
N HIS A 79 -11.14 0.44 -0.10
CA HIS A 79 -10.71 -0.48 0.93
C HIS A 79 -9.18 -0.55 1.08
N ILE A 80 -8.41 0.11 0.17
CA ILE A 80 -6.94 0.04 0.14
C ILE A 80 -6.30 1.29 0.73
N GLY A 81 -5.34 1.09 1.63
CA GLY A 81 -4.28 2.03 1.94
C GLY A 81 -3.02 1.66 1.17
N LEU A 82 -2.50 2.57 0.35
CA LEU A 82 -1.30 2.35 -0.44
C LEU A 82 -0.17 3.29 0.00
N VAL A 83 0.99 2.72 0.30
CA VAL A 83 2.26 3.46 0.41
C VAL A 83 3.17 2.97 -0.70
N SER A 84 3.63 3.87 -1.56
CA SER A 84 4.46 3.54 -2.71
C SER A 84 5.40 4.70 -3.05
N PRO A 85 6.59 4.43 -3.63
CA PRO A 85 7.46 5.48 -4.17
C PRO A 85 6.77 6.36 -5.22
N TYR A 86 5.78 5.83 -5.93
CA TYR A 86 5.03 6.56 -6.98
C TYR A 86 3.90 7.42 -6.44
N LEU A 87 3.47 7.21 -5.20
CA LEU A 87 2.50 8.09 -4.55
C LEU A 87 3.19 9.41 -4.23
N GLN A 88 2.65 10.50 -4.75
CA GLN A 88 3.17 11.85 -4.50
C GLN A 88 2.13 12.67 -3.73
N MET A 89 2.60 13.38 -2.73
CA MET A 89 1.83 14.41 -2.04
C MET A 89 1.96 15.72 -2.80
N TYR A 90 1.02 16.61 -2.62
CA TYR A 90 1.06 17.94 -3.24
C TYR A 90 2.10 18.81 -2.54
N ASP A 91 3.18 19.14 -3.23
CA ASP A 91 4.30 19.92 -2.71
C ASP A 91 3.91 21.36 -2.33
N GLU A 92 2.88 21.91 -2.99
CA GLU A 92 2.36 23.26 -2.78
C GLU A 92 1.35 23.37 -1.61
N PHE A 93 0.99 22.24 -1.00
CA PHE A 93 0.14 22.20 0.18
C PHE A 93 0.99 21.89 1.43
N THR A 94 0.49 22.27 2.59
CA THR A 94 1.04 21.86 3.87
C THR A 94 0.74 20.38 4.14
N GLY A 95 1.37 19.79 5.16
CA GLY A 95 1.07 18.42 5.55
C GLY A 95 -0.40 18.24 5.95
N LEU A 96 -0.96 19.20 6.66
CA LEU A 96 -2.38 19.23 7.06
C LEU A 96 -3.30 19.33 5.85
N GLU A 97 -3.09 20.35 5.00
CA GLU A 97 -3.90 20.56 3.78
C GLU A 97 -3.88 19.34 2.84
N ASN A 98 -2.75 18.64 2.72
CA ASN A 98 -2.70 17.40 1.95
C ASN A 98 -3.72 16.37 2.45
N LEU A 99 -3.75 16.10 3.76
CA LEU A 99 -4.68 15.12 4.32
C LEU A 99 -6.13 15.59 4.22
N GLU A 100 -6.42 16.87 4.44
CA GLU A 100 -7.77 17.45 4.31
C GLU A 100 -8.29 17.36 2.87
N VAL A 101 -7.47 17.75 1.87
CA VAL A 101 -7.88 17.72 0.46
C VAL A 101 -8.07 16.30 -0.02
N LEU A 102 -7.13 15.39 0.30
CA LEU A 102 -7.19 14.01 -0.15
C LEU A 102 -8.36 13.24 0.50
N SER A 103 -8.70 13.54 1.76
CA SER A 103 -9.89 12.96 2.41
C SER A 103 -11.19 13.41 1.75
N ARG A 104 -11.29 14.70 1.38
CA ARG A 104 -12.46 15.22 0.65
C ARG A 104 -12.61 14.61 -0.75
N ILE A 105 -11.49 14.39 -1.47
CA ILE A 105 -11.50 13.75 -2.80
C ILE A 105 -12.03 12.31 -2.71
N ARG A 106 -11.72 11.59 -1.61
CA ARG A 106 -12.27 10.25 -1.36
C ARG A 106 -13.76 10.25 -1.00
N ALA A 107 -14.34 11.43 -0.73
CA ALA A 107 -15.70 11.59 -0.20
C ALA A 107 -15.95 10.76 1.08
N ASP A 108 -14.92 10.59 1.90
CA ASP A 108 -14.97 9.85 3.15
C ASP A 108 -15.46 10.78 4.26
N HIS A 109 -16.74 10.67 4.58
CA HIS A 109 -17.42 11.52 5.56
C HIS A 109 -17.04 11.22 7.03
N ASP A 110 -16.36 10.10 7.28
CA ASP A 110 -15.93 9.70 8.63
C ASP A 110 -14.59 10.33 9.02
N ILE A 111 -13.87 10.97 8.08
CA ILE A 111 -12.59 11.62 8.34
C ILE A 111 -12.85 13.02 8.89
N THR A 112 -12.72 13.15 10.21
CA THR A 112 -12.82 14.40 10.96
C THR A 112 -11.45 15.04 11.21
N ASP A 113 -11.43 16.31 11.63
CA ASP A 113 -10.20 17.01 12.03
C ASP A 113 -9.43 16.26 13.14
N ALA A 114 -10.15 15.57 14.03
CA ALA A 114 -9.54 14.75 15.07
C ALA A 114 -8.80 13.55 14.48
N VAL A 115 -9.37 12.87 13.49
CA VAL A 115 -8.74 11.74 12.79
C VAL A 115 -7.48 12.21 12.06
N ILE A 116 -7.51 13.35 11.37
CA ILE A 116 -6.35 13.93 10.69
C ILE A 116 -5.26 14.31 11.71
N THR A 117 -5.65 14.93 12.82
CA THR A 117 -4.73 15.28 13.91
C THR A 117 -4.00 14.06 14.44
N ASP A 118 -4.72 12.98 14.73
CA ASP A 118 -4.16 11.74 15.24
C ASP A 118 -3.26 11.05 14.20
N ALA A 119 -3.65 11.07 12.93
CA ALA A 119 -2.82 10.54 11.85
C ALA A 119 -1.46 11.26 11.77
N LEU A 120 -1.44 12.59 11.83
CA LEU A 120 -0.21 13.40 11.82
C LEU A 120 0.65 13.16 13.08
N LYS A 121 0.03 13.01 14.26
CA LYS A 121 0.74 12.66 15.50
C LYS A 121 1.37 11.28 15.42
N ASN A 122 0.64 10.29 14.93
CA ASN A 122 1.10 8.89 14.83
C ASN A 122 2.34 8.73 13.93
N VAL A 123 2.50 9.60 12.93
CA VAL A 123 3.68 9.60 12.05
C VAL A 123 4.74 10.64 12.45
N GLY A 124 4.55 11.35 13.57
CA GLY A 124 5.51 12.34 14.09
C GLY A 124 5.60 13.64 13.27
N LEU A 125 4.52 14.02 12.57
CA LEU A 125 4.49 15.22 11.73
C LEU A 125 3.60 16.35 12.27
N TRP A 126 3.03 16.18 13.47
CA TRP A 126 2.10 17.17 14.02
C TRP A 126 2.71 18.57 14.15
N GLU A 127 3.94 18.68 14.67
CA GLU A 127 4.61 19.99 14.86
C GLU A 127 5.00 20.65 13.53
N ARG A 128 5.07 19.89 12.46
CA ARG A 128 5.41 20.34 11.11
C ARG A 128 4.20 20.40 10.18
N ARG A 129 2.99 20.20 10.68
CA ARG A 129 1.75 20.08 9.89
C ARG A 129 1.45 21.28 9.00
N ASN A 130 1.86 22.47 9.41
CA ASN A 130 1.64 23.74 8.69
C ASN A 130 2.78 24.11 7.73
N ASP A 131 3.84 23.29 7.67
CA ASP A 131 4.92 23.52 6.72
C ASP A 131 4.54 22.95 5.35
N TYR A 132 4.92 23.62 4.28
CA TYR A 132 4.72 23.12 2.92
C TYR A 132 5.48 21.82 2.68
N VAL A 133 4.84 20.86 2.02
CA VAL A 133 5.42 19.53 1.75
C VAL A 133 6.70 19.63 0.89
N ARG A 134 6.85 20.64 0.05
CA ARG A 134 8.11 20.89 -0.67
C ARG A 134 9.33 21.10 0.26
N THR A 135 9.12 21.53 1.52
CA THR A 135 10.18 21.71 2.51
C THR A 135 10.44 20.46 3.36
N TYR A 136 9.64 19.42 3.20
CA TYR A 136 9.80 18.18 3.93
C TYR A 136 11.02 17.41 3.41
N SER A 137 11.73 16.75 4.33
CA SER A 137 12.73 15.74 3.95
C SER A 137 12.06 14.56 3.25
N SER A 138 12.84 13.72 2.56
CA SER A 138 12.33 12.49 1.95
C SER A 138 11.64 11.57 2.97
N GLY A 139 12.21 11.46 4.18
CA GLY A 139 11.60 10.70 5.27
C GLY A 139 10.29 11.30 5.77
N MET A 140 10.19 12.63 5.91
CA MET A 140 8.93 13.30 6.26
C MET A 140 7.87 13.10 5.18
N LYS A 141 8.22 13.20 3.89
CA LYS A 141 7.30 12.90 2.79
C LYS A 141 6.83 11.45 2.85
N GLN A 142 7.71 10.51 3.16
CA GLN A 142 7.36 9.09 3.31
C GLN A 142 6.40 8.89 4.50
N ARG A 143 6.68 9.49 5.66
CA ARG A 143 5.80 9.45 6.84
C ARG A 143 4.42 10.05 6.55
N LEU A 144 4.32 11.13 5.76
CA LEU A 144 3.04 11.72 5.35
C LEU A 144 2.20 10.77 4.47
N LYS A 145 2.85 9.97 3.59
CA LYS A 145 2.16 8.92 2.82
C LYS A 145 1.54 7.86 3.73
N TYR A 146 2.22 7.49 4.82
CA TYR A 146 1.64 6.58 5.83
C TYR A 146 0.43 7.20 6.52
N ALA A 147 0.51 8.48 6.93
CA ALA A 147 -0.64 9.17 7.50
C ALA A 147 -1.85 9.11 6.56
N PHE A 148 -1.65 9.39 5.29
CA PHE A 148 -2.72 9.32 4.28
C PHE A 148 -3.23 7.89 4.08
N ALA A 149 -2.34 6.91 3.90
CA ALA A 149 -2.72 5.53 3.64
C ALA A 149 -3.55 4.89 4.78
N MET A 150 -3.27 5.30 6.02
CA MET A 150 -3.94 4.77 7.22
C MET A 150 -5.16 5.59 7.66
N LEU A 151 -5.39 6.76 7.06
CA LEU A 151 -6.38 7.74 7.50
C LEU A 151 -7.81 7.18 7.60
N HIS A 152 -8.19 6.36 6.63
CA HIS A 152 -9.52 5.74 6.53
C HIS A 152 -9.57 4.31 7.09
N ARG A 153 -8.54 3.88 7.82
CA ARG A 153 -8.44 2.54 8.42
C ARG A 153 -8.67 1.41 7.40
N PRO A 154 -7.86 1.33 6.34
CA PRO A 154 -8.10 0.41 5.23
C PRO A 154 -8.17 -1.05 5.67
N GLU A 155 -9.01 -1.83 5.02
CA GLU A 155 -9.07 -3.28 5.19
C GLU A 155 -7.85 -3.98 4.60
N VAL A 156 -7.25 -3.38 3.55
CA VAL A 156 -6.05 -3.88 2.87
C VAL A 156 -4.98 -2.80 2.89
N LEU A 157 -3.85 -3.07 3.54
CA LEU A 157 -2.68 -2.20 3.48
C LEU A 157 -1.64 -2.77 2.52
N ILE A 158 -1.24 -1.97 1.55
CA ILE A 158 -0.24 -2.33 0.54
C ILE A 158 0.95 -1.40 0.67
N LEU A 159 2.12 -1.98 0.90
CA LEU A 159 3.38 -1.28 1.09
C LEU A 159 4.36 -1.67 -0.01
N ASP A 160 4.80 -0.70 -0.81
CA ASP A 160 5.82 -0.88 -1.85
C ASP A 160 7.10 -0.17 -1.41
N GLU A 161 8.16 -0.92 -1.11
CA GLU A 161 9.43 -0.46 -0.54
C GLU A 161 9.20 0.37 0.76
N PRO A 162 8.62 -0.24 1.81
CA PRO A 162 8.03 0.47 2.96
C PRO A 162 9.00 1.36 3.75
N THR A 163 10.24 0.92 3.97
CA THR A 163 11.20 1.65 4.81
C THR A 163 12.11 2.59 4.03
N SER A 164 11.93 2.70 2.71
CA SER A 164 12.75 3.58 1.87
C SER A 164 12.79 5.01 2.41
N ASN A 165 14.01 5.57 2.55
CA ASN A 165 14.28 6.92 3.04
C ASN A 165 13.87 7.20 4.50
N LEU A 166 13.59 6.20 5.30
CA LEU A 166 13.26 6.35 6.71
C LEU A 166 14.50 6.15 7.59
N ASP A 167 14.54 6.91 8.67
CA ASP A 167 15.42 6.71 9.81
C ASP A 167 14.89 5.62 10.76
N ALA A 168 15.62 5.30 11.79
CA ALA A 168 15.23 4.26 12.75
C ALA A 168 13.86 4.52 13.40
N GLU A 169 13.52 5.78 13.68
CA GLU A 169 12.22 6.14 14.22
C GLU A 169 11.10 5.91 13.20
N GLY A 170 11.35 6.27 11.93
CA GLY A 170 10.44 6.02 10.82
C GLY A 170 10.23 4.52 10.58
N ILE A 171 11.28 3.70 10.64
CA ILE A 171 11.18 2.24 10.53
C ILE A 171 10.31 1.69 11.68
N ALA A 172 10.56 2.09 12.93
CA ALA A 172 9.76 1.67 14.07
C ALA A 172 8.28 2.10 13.95
N MET A 173 8.00 3.25 13.33
CA MET A 173 6.63 3.69 13.00
C MET A 173 6.00 2.73 11.99
N VAL A 174 6.71 2.33 10.93
CA VAL A 174 6.22 1.38 9.92
C VAL A 174 5.91 0.02 10.56
N GLU A 175 6.79 -0.50 11.39
CA GLU A 175 6.58 -1.77 12.10
C GLU A 175 5.31 -1.75 12.98
N ARG A 176 5.02 -0.61 13.64
CA ARG A 176 3.76 -0.45 14.38
C ARG A 176 2.55 -0.51 13.44
N CYS A 177 2.60 0.18 12.29
CA CYS A 177 1.53 0.13 11.27
C CYS A 177 1.31 -1.30 10.75
N VAL A 178 2.40 -2.01 10.45
CA VAL A 178 2.37 -3.41 10.00
C VAL A 178 1.72 -4.31 11.05
N LYS A 179 2.14 -4.20 12.31
CA LYS A 179 1.60 -5.00 13.42
C LYS A 179 0.11 -4.72 13.64
N GLU A 180 -0.30 -3.46 13.61
CA GLU A 180 -1.70 -3.07 13.72
C GLU A 180 -2.51 -3.66 12.57
N GLN A 181 -2.07 -3.51 11.33
CA GLN A 181 -2.76 -4.02 10.16
C GLN A 181 -2.88 -5.55 10.17
N SER A 182 -1.81 -6.26 10.51
CA SER A 182 -1.79 -7.72 10.58
C SER A 182 -2.78 -8.29 11.61
N SER A 183 -3.16 -7.48 12.62
CA SER A 183 -4.14 -7.90 13.63
C SER A 183 -5.61 -7.74 13.21
N ARG A 184 -5.89 -6.95 12.15
CA ARG A 184 -7.27 -6.59 11.79
C ARG A 184 -7.62 -6.74 10.32
N GLY A 185 -6.64 -6.71 9.42
CA GLY A 185 -6.89 -6.66 7.99
C GLY A 185 -5.88 -7.46 7.19
N MET A 186 -5.84 -7.23 5.90
CA MET A 186 -4.90 -7.84 4.97
C MET A 186 -3.66 -6.95 4.81
N LEU A 187 -2.47 -7.56 4.76
CA LEU A 187 -1.21 -6.86 4.52
C LEU A 187 -0.50 -7.42 3.29
N ILE A 188 -0.06 -6.54 2.39
CA ILE A 188 0.78 -6.90 1.24
C ILE A 188 2.03 -6.02 1.28
N VAL A 189 3.21 -6.62 1.27
CA VAL A 189 4.50 -5.93 1.27
C VAL A 189 5.29 -6.31 0.03
N ALA A 190 5.59 -5.34 -0.82
CA ALA A 190 6.48 -5.52 -1.96
C ALA A 190 7.85 -4.96 -1.60
N THR A 191 8.85 -5.83 -1.58
CA THR A 191 10.20 -5.45 -1.12
C THR A 191 11.29 -6.32 -1.73
N ASN A 192 12.52 -5.79 -1.75
CA ASN A 192 13.74 -6.55 -1.99
C ASN A 192 14.52 -6.81 -0.69
N ASP A 193 14.08 -6.23 0.45
CA ASP A 193 14.69 -6.41 1.75
C ASP A 193 14.20 -7.72 2.41
N PRO A 194 15.13 -8.63 2.79
CA PRO A 194 14.78 -9.85 3.47
C PRO A 194 14.13 -9.64 4.84
N GLU A 195 14.48 -8.58 5.58
CA GLU A 195 13.92 -8.28 6.91
C GLU A 195 12.45 -7.86 6.79
N GLU A 196 12.13 -6.95 5.88
CA GLU A 196 10.76 -6.54 5.59
C GLU A 196 9.88 -7.72 5.14
N ALA A 197 10.47 -8.65 4.38
CA ALA A 197 9.76 -9.85 3.93
C ALA A 197 9.35 -10.78 5.10
N THR A 198 10.02 -10.70 6.26
CA THR A 198 9.65 -11.48 7.46
C THR A 198 8.39 -11.00 8.15
N TRP A 199 7.90 -9.80 7.82
CA TRP A 199 6.63 -9.28 8.35
C TRP A 199 5.41 -10.05 7.84
N CYS A 200 5.61 -10.86 6.78
CA CYS A 200 4.53 -11.58 6.12
C CYS A 200 4.68 -13.11 6.27
N VAL A 201 3.55 -13.78 6.37
CA VAL A 201 3.49 -15.25 6.50
C VAL A 201 3.65 -15.94 5.14
N GLN A 202 3.00 -15.39 4.11
CA GLN A 202 3.08 -15.94 2.75
C GLN A 202 4.12 -15.17 1.91
N ARG A 203 4.67 -15.82 0.88
CA ARG A 203 5.65 -15.20 -0.02
C ARG A 203 5.43 -15.59 -1.48
N VAL A 204 5.47 -14.60 -2.35
CA VAL A 204 5.57 -14.74 -3.81
C VAL A 204 6.90 -14.15 -4.27
N VAL A 205 7.66 -14.91 -5.08
CA VAL A 205 8.97 -14.46 -5.60
C VAL A 205 8.84 -14.18 -7.10
N LEU A 206 9.05 -12.93 -7.49
CA LEU A 206 9.06 -12.51 -8.89
C LEU A 206 10.47 -12.61 -9.49
N GLY A 207 10.55 -13.00 -10.77
CA GLY A 207 11.83 -13.08 -11.50
C GLY A 207 12.64 -14.35 -11.20
N SER A 208 12.11 -15.32 -10.48
CA SER A 208 12.64 -16.66 -10.48
C SER A 208 12.24 -17.33 -11.80
N GLU A 209 13.17 -17.50 -12.73
CA GLU A 209 12.93 -18.39 -13.87
C GLU A 209 12.56 -19.76 -13.32
N LYS A 210 11.33 -20.24 -13.61
CA LYS A 210 11.07 -21.68 -13.53
C LYS A 210 11.96 -22.28 -14.61
N LYS A 211 13.05 -22.95 -14.18
CA LYS A 211 13.82 -23.84 -15.04
C LYS A 211 12.93 -24.97 -15.57
#